data_ffdc7d42c5c1961a437b75b74573de2c
#
_entry.id   ffdc7d42c5c1961a437b75b74573de2c
#
_cell.length_a   1.000
_cell.length_b   1.000
_cell.length_c   1.000
_cell.angle_alpha   90.00
_cell.angle_beta   90.00
_cell.angle_gamma   90.00
#
_symmetry.space_group_name_H-M   'P 1'
#
loop_
_entity.id
_entity.type
_entity.pdbx_description
1 polymer ?
#
loop_
_entity_poly.entity_id
_entity_poly.type
_entity_poly.pdbx_seq_one_letter_code
_entity_poly.pdbx_strand_id
1 'polypeptide(L)'
;LANKLTKEKSVSVHIRRGDYIKERRRADYEVCTAEYYRRAVAYIQAHVDSPVFYVFSDDSTWGQEQNIFPKDTIFVSGHEGADAYIDMQLISLCCHHVIANSSFSWWGAWLGQHENTITLAPSTWFRYRERPDIIPDNWIKIDAE
;
A
#
# COMPACT_ATOMS: atom_id res chain seq x y z
N LEU A 1 -0.82 6.15 17.88
CA LEU A 1 -1.19 5.76 16.51
C LEU A 1 -1.65 4.31 16.42
N ALA A 2 -0.92 3.39 17.02
CA ALA A 2 -1.29 1.96 16.98
C ALA A 2 -2.72 1.70 17.45
N ASN A 3 -3.16 2.37 18.51
CA ASN A 3 -4.53 2.22 19.02
C ASN A 3 -5.60 2.68 18.03
N LYS A 4 -5.31 3.74 17.28
CA LYS A 4 -6.22 4.21 16.23
C LYS A 4 -6.34 3.22 15.10
N LEU A 5 -5.22 2.61 14.70
CA LEU A 5 -5.20 1.67 13.58
C LEU A 5 -6.08 0.44 13.84
N THR A 6 -6.17 0.01 15.08
CA THR A 6 -6.97 -1.15 15.44
C THR A 6 -8.44 -0.81 15.72
N LYS A 7 -8.75 0.44 16.05
CA LYS A 7 -10.11 0.87 16.41
C LYS A 7 -10.88 1.46 15.23
N GLU A 8 -10.19 2.09 14.31
CA GLU A 8 -10.80 2.69 13.12
C GLU A 8 -10.87 1.68 11.99
N LYS A 9 -11.64 1.97 10.96
CA LYS A 9 -11.59 1.21 9.71
C LYS A 9 -10.36 1.65 8.91
N SER A 10 -9.21 1.34 9.44
CA SER A 10 -7.92 1.79 8.92
C SER A 10 -7.51 1.00 7.67
N VAL A 11 -6.98 1.73 6.71
CA VAL A 11 -6.48 1.17 5.45
C VAL A 11 -5.04 1.61 5.28
N SER A 12 -4.11 0.68 5.29
CA SER A 12 -2.72 1.01 4.97
C SER A 12 -2.57 1.14 3.46
N VAL A 13 -1.86 2.16 3.03
CA VAL A 13 -1.49 2.34 1.62
C VAL A 13 0.01 2.50 1.58
N HIS A 14 0.69 1.60 0.88
CA HIS A 14 2.13 1.67 0.73
C HIS A 14 2.50 2.20 -0.66
N ILE A 15 3.28 3.26 -0.68
CA ILE A 15 3.79 3.88 -1.91
C ILE A 15 5.30 3.81 -1.88
N ARG A 16 5.89 3.11 -2.84
CA ARG A 16 7.33 2.98 -2.94
C ARG A 16 7.82 3.51 -4.27
N ARG A 17 8.59 4.60 -4.22
CA ARG A 17 9.07 5.29 -5.41
C ARG A 17 10.55 5.65 -5.37
N GLY A 18 11.07 5.98 -4.19
CA GLY A 18 12.40 6.55 -4.05
C GLY A 18 13.52 5.72 -4.67
N ASP A 19 13.58 4.45 -4.32
CA ASP A 19 14.61 3.54 -4.82
C ASP A 19 14.45 3.27 -6.31
N TYR A 20 13.22 3.20 -6.79
CA TYR A 20 12.92 2.89 -8.19
C TYR A 20 13.23 4.04 -9.12
N ILE A 21 13.13 5.29 -8.62
CA ILE A 21 13.42 6.48 -9.41
C ILE A 21 14.93 6.67 -9.61
N LYS A 22 15.73 6.31 -8.60
CA LYS A 22 17.18 6.54 -8.58
C LYS A 22 17.99 5.44 -9.26
N GLU A 23 17.42 4.27 -9.44
CA GLU A 23 18.12 3.10 -9.96
C GLU A 23 17.72 2.77 -11.39
N ARG A 24 18.60 2.07 -12.11
CA ARG A 24 18.31 1.52 -13.44
C ARG A 24 17.15 0.54 -13.44
N ARG A 25 16.78 0.05 -12.27
CA ARG A 25 15.66 -0.88 -12.05
C ARG A 25 14.30 -0.23 -12.20
N ARG A 26 14.24 1.09 -12.26
CA ARG A 26 12.97 1.81 -12.38
C ARG A 26 12.09 1.25 -13.50
N ALA A 27 12.71 0.97 -14.66
CA ALA A 27 11.97 0.45 -15.80
C ALA A 27 11.36 -0.93 -15.54
N ASP A 28 12.00 -1.74 -14.66
CA ASP A 28 11.55 -3.09 -14.35
C ASP A 28 10.56 -3.16 -13.19
N TYR A 29 10.68 -2.25 -12.22
CA TYR A 29 9.96 -2.34 -10.95
C TYR A 29 8.89 -1.27 -10.76
N GLU A 30 8.89 -0.20 -11.54
CA GLU A 30 7.88 0.85 -11.40
C GLU A 30 6.59 0.41 -12.10
N VAL A 31 5.75 -0.32 -11.38
CA VAL A 31 4.48 -0.80 -11.92
C VAL A 31 3.26 -0.10 -11.32
N CYS A 32 3.36 0.41 -10.10
CA CYS A 32 2.24 1.06 -9.42
C CYS A 32 2.16 2.54 -9.78
N THR A 33 1.22 2.88 -10.64
CA THR A 33 0.99 4.27 -11.09
C THR A 33 -0.01 4.97 -10.17
N ALA A 34 -0.19 6.28 -10.39
CA ALA A 34 -1.24 7.04 -9.70
C ALA A 34 -2.61 6.42 -9.95
N GLU A 35 -2.86 5.91 -11.14
CA GLU A 35 -4.14 5.27 -11.48
C GLU A 35 -4.37 3.99 -10.68
N TYR A 36 -3.31 3.21 -10.42
CA TYR A 36 -3.43 2.06 -9.54
C TYR A 36 -3.98 2.47 -8.17
N TYR A 37 -3.38 3.50 -7.57
CA TYR A 37 -3.82 3.96 -6.26
C TYR A 37 -5.21 4.57 -6.29
N ARG A 38 -5.59 5.28 -7.36
CA ARG A 38 -6.95 5.81 -7.52
C ARG A 38 -7.97 4.68 -7.57
N ARG A 39 -7.70 3.64 -8.34
CA ARG A 39 -8.57 2.46 -8.42
C ARG A 39 -8.68 1.74 -7.09
N ALA A 40 -7.56 1.59 -6.39
CA ALA A 40 -7.52 0.95 -5.09
C ALA A 40 -8.33 1.73 -4.04
N VAL A 41 -8.16 3.05 -3.98
CA VAL A 41 -8.91 3.91 -3.09
C VAL A 41 -10.40 3.82 -3.39
N ALA A 42 -10.78 3.87 -4.66
CA ALA A 42 -12.18 3.76 -5.08
C ALA A 42 -12.78 2.41 -4.67
N TYR A 43 -12.04 1.33 -4.84
CA TYR A 43 -12.49 0.01 -4.42
C TYR A 43 -12.76 -0.06 -2.92
N ILE A 44 -11.83 0.44 -2.12
CA ILE A 44 -11.98 0.46 -0.66
C ILE A 44 -13.20 1.31 -0.27
N GLN A 45 -13.36 2.48 -0.87
CA GLN A 45 -14.50 3.35 -0.56
C GLN A 45 -15.84 2.72 -0.92
N ALA A 46 -15.85 1.85 -1.92
CA ALA A 46 -17.08 1.14 -2.32
C ALA A 46 -17.41 -0.04 -1.41
N HIS A 47 -16.44 -0.59 -0.69
CA HIS A 47 -16.61 -1.82 0.09
C HIS A 47 -16.43 -1.64 1.59
N VAL A 48 -15.86 -0.53 2.03
CA VAL A 48 -15.62 -0.24 3.45
C VAL A 48 -16.30 1.08 3.80
N ASP A 49 -17.15 1.04 4.80
CA ASP A 49 -17.86 2.23 5.27
C ASP A 49 -16.93 3.12 6.08
N SER A 50 -16.80 4.38 5.69
CA SER A 50 -15.98 5.40 6.36
C SER A 50 -14.52 4.97 6.58
N PRO A 51 -13.80 4.55 5.52
CA PRO A 51 -12.41 4.14 5.70
C PRO A 51 -11.50 5.33 6.00
N VAL A 52 -10.48 5.11 6.81
CA VAL A 52 -9.44 6.09 7.10
C VAL A 52 -8.12 5.58 6.51
N PHE A 53 -7.53 6.32 5.60
CA PHE A 53 -6.31 5.93 4.92
C PHE A 53 -5.07 6.41 5.66
N TYR A 54 -4.13 5.51 5.84
CA TYR A 54 -2.81 5.78 6.40
C TYR A 54 -1.78 5.44 5.34
N VAL A 55 -1.11 6.47 4.81
CA VAL A 55 -0.16 6.31 3.70
C VAL A 55 1.25 6.20 4.26
N PHE A 56 1.91 5.10 3.94
CA PHE A 56 3.28 4.82 4.27
C PHE A 56 4.11 4.92 2.99
N SER A 57 5.00 5.88 2.92
CA SER A 57 5.71 6.18 1.68
C SER A 57 7.13 6.64 1.94
N ASP A 58 8.04 6.27 1.04
CA ASP A 58 9.37 6.85 0.95
C ASP A 58 9.36 8.17 0.17
N ASP A 59 8.22 8.54 -0.41
CA ASP A 59 8.00 9.80 -1.12
C ASP A 59 6.59 10.32 -0.85
N SER A 60 6.38 10.88 0.34
CA SER A 60 5.07 11.40 0.75
C SER A 60 4.62 12.59 -0.08
N THR A 61 5.56 13.39 -0.59
CA THR A 61 5.26 14.53 -1.44
C THR A 61 4.54 14.08 -2.72
N TRP A 62 5.03 13.02 -3.35
CA TRP A 62 4.38 12.48 -4.54
C TRP A 62 2.94 12.08 -4.27
N GLY A 63 2.71 11.36 -3.17
CA GLY A 63 1.36 10.91 -2.80
C GLY A 63 0.39 12.07 -2.58
N GLN A 64 0.87 13.14 -1.95
CA GLN A 64 0.07 14.33 -1.70
C GLN A 64 -0.23 15.08 -3.00
N GLU A 65 0.76 15.22 -3.88
CA GLU A 65 0.64 15.96 -5.14
C GLU A 65 -0.33 15.32 -6.12
N GLN A 66 -0.49 13.99 -6.09
CA GLN A 66 -1.37 13.28 -7.01
C GLN A 66 -2.86 13.47 -6.70
N ASN A 67 -3.18 14.05 -5.55
CA ASN A 67 -4.55 14.34 -5.16
C ASN A 67 -5.46 13.09 -5.22
N ILE A 68 -4.92 11.96 -4.77
CA ILE A 68 -5.59 10.66 -4.83
C ILE A 68 -6.47 10.43 -3.60
N PHE A 69 -6.01 10.88 -2.44
CA PHE A 69 -6.54 10.49 -1.14
C PHE A 69 -7.50 11.50 -0.56
N PRO A 70 -8.50 11.06 0.24
CA PRO A 70 -9.38 11.98 0.97
C PRO A 70 -8.61 12.92 1.90
N LYS A 71 -9.27 14.01 2.30
CA LYS A 71 -8.64 15.05 3.13
C LYS A 71 -8.23 14.58 4.52
N ASP A 72 -8.92 13.58 5.07
CA ASP A 72 -8.62 13.04 6.38
C ASP A 72 -7.50 11.98 6.36
N THR A 73 -6.87 11.77 5.22
CA THR A 73 -5.78 10.82 5.07
C THR A 73 -4.56 11.25 5.89
N ILE A 74 -3.95 10.29 6.57
CA ILE A 74 -2.78 10.51 7.40
C ILE A 74 -1.55 9.98 6.68
N PHE A 75 -0.58 10.85 6.44
CA PHE A 75 0.70 10.46 5.81
C PHE A 75 1.71 10.19 6.92
N VAL A 76 2.06 8.92 7.06
CA VAL A 76 3.01 8.47 8.08
C VAL A 76 4.43 8.66 7.57
N SER A 77 5.28 9.27 8.39
CA SER A 77 6.66 9.57 8.00
C SER A 77 7.61 9.36 9.16
N GLY A 78 8.90 9.39 8.86
CA GLY A 78 9.95 9.40 9.87
C GLY A 78 10.55 8.04 10.23
N HIS A 79 10.13 6.96 9.57
CA HIS A 79 10.65 5.62 9.86
C HIS A 79 11.45 5.11 8.65
N GLU A 80 12.76 5.28 8.71
CA GLU A 80 13.68 4.85 7.65
C GLU A 80 14.81 4.01 8.22
N GLY A 81 15.49 3.26 7.35
CA GLY A 81 16.64 2.46 7.73
C GLY A 81 16.30 1.42 8.80
N ALA A 82 16.99 1.49 9.94
CA ALA A 82 16.81 0.54 11.02
C ALA A 82 15.40 0.57 11.64
N ASP A 83 14.69 1.70 11.50
CA ASP A 83 13.36 1.88 12.09
C ASP A 83 12.23 1.53 11.11
N ALA A 84 12.55 1.06 9.91
CA ALA A 84 11.55 0.69 8.92
C ALA A 84 10.59 -0.41 9.41
N TYR A 85 11.05 -1.28 10.33
CA TYR A 85 10.20 -2.32 10.89
C TYR A 85 8.99 -1.73 11.64
N ILE A 86 9.09 -0.51 12.13
CA ILE A 86 7.98 0.18 12.81
C ILE A 86 6.82 0.37 11.83
N ASP A 87 7.13 0.81 10.60
CA ASP A 87 6.12 0.98 9.57
C ASP A 87 5.47 -0.36 9.20
N MET A 88 6.27 -1.43 9.12
CA MET A 88 5.72 -2.76 8.85
C MET A 88 4.75 -3.20 9.95
N GLN A 89 5.09 -2.95 11.21
CA GLN A 89 4.20 -3.24 12.33
C GLN A 89 2.91 -2.42 12.26
N LEU A 90 3.02 -1.12 11.95
CA LEU A 90 1.85 -0.26 11.82
C LEU A 90 0.94 -0.70 10.67
N ILE A 91 1.52 -1.08 9.54
CA ILE A 91 0.77 -1.64 8.41
C ILE A 91 0.00 -2.88 8.87
N SER A 92 0.66 -3.77 9.59
CA SER A 92 0.03 -5.01 10.05
C SER A 92 -1.15 -4.79 11.00
N LEU A 93 -1.20 -3.62 11.66
CA LEU A 93 -2.30 -3.28 12.58
C LEU A 93 -3.51 -2.67 11.85
N CYS A 94 -3.38 -2.29 10.60
CA CYS A 94 -4.48 -1.76 9.83
C CYS A 94 -5.50 -2.85 9.49
N CYS A 95 -6.76 -2.46 9.32
CA CYS A 95 -7.83 -3.39 9.01
C CYS A 95 -7.80 -3.89 7.57
N HIS A 96 -7.34 -3.03 6.67
CA HIS A 96 -7.27 -3.33 5.22
C HIS A 96 -5.95 -2.81 4.67
N HIS A 97 -5.57 -3.29 3.48
CA HIS A 97 -4.26 -2.94 2.92
C HIS A 97 -4.32 -2.70 1.42
N VAL A 98 -3.58 -1.67 0.98
CA VAL A 98 -3.25 -1.44 -0.42
C VAL A 98 -1.73 -1.52 -0.51
N ILE A 99 -1.21 -2.52 -1.19
CA ILE A 99 0.23 -2.74 -1.25
C ILE A 99 0.84 -2.29 -2.57
N ALA A 100 2.11 -1.94 -2.53
CA ALA A 100 2.93 -1.74 -3.71
C ALA A 100 3.57 -3.08 -4.11
N ASN A 101 4.26 -3.11 -5.24
CA ASN A 101 5.08 -4.26 -5.64
C ASN A 101 6.38 -4.29 -4.82
N SER A 102 6.24 -4.53 -3.55
CA SER A 102 7.30 -4.46 -2.56
C SER A 102 7.14 -5.57 -1.53
N SER A 103 8.20 -6.31 -1.27
CA SER A 103 8.19 -7.36 -0.23
C SER A 103 7.88 -6.78 1.14
N PHE A 104 8.29 -5.54 1.39
CA PHE A 104 8.02 -4.84 2.64
C PHE A 104 6.51 -4.70 2.90
N SER A 105 5.76 -4.16 1.94
CA SER A 105 4.32 -4.00 2.10
C SER A 105 3.59 -5.35 2.02
N TRP A 106 4.12 -6.30 1.25
CA TRP A 106 3.58 -7.66 1.18
C TRP A 106 3.57 -8.31 2.56
N TRP A 107 4.72 -8.25 3.27
CA TRP A 107 4.83 -8.83 4.61
C TRP A 107 3.96 -8.08 5.62
N GLY A 108 3.91 -6.76 5.55
CA GLY A 108 3.04 -5.98 6.44
C GLY A 108 1.58 -6.39 6.31
N ALA A 109 1.11 -6.54 5.08
CA ALA A 109 -0.26 -6.98 4.81
C ALA A 109 -0.48 -8.44 5.22
N TRP A 110 0.47 -9.30 4.92
CA TRP A 110 0.36 -10.73 5.30
C TRP A 110 0.22 -10.89 6.81
N LEU A 111 1.03 -10.17 7.59
CA LEU A 111 0.98 -10.24 9.04
C LEU A 111 -0.30 -9.64 9.61
N GLY A 112 -0.97 -8.77 8.85
CA GLY A 112 -2.20 -8.09 9.27
C GLY A 112 -3.48 -8.78 8.83
N GLN A 113 -3.42 -9.98 8.26
CA GLN A 113 -4.60 -10.67 7.76
C GLN A 113 -5.50 -11.18 8.87
N HIS A 114 -6.78 -10.94 8.74
CA HIS A 114 -7.82 -11.55 9.54
C HIS A 114 -9.10 -11.68 8.70
N GLU A 115 -10.17 -12.18 9.30
CA GLU A 115 -11.33 -12.70 8.57
C GLU A 115 -11.93 -11.72 7.55
N ASN A 116 -12.02 -10.44 7.90
CA ASN A 116 -12.69 -9.45 7.06
C ASN A 116 -11.73 -8.50 6.35
N THR A 117 -10.44 -8.82 6.33
CA THR A 117 -9.42 -7.97 5.71
C THR A 117 -9.55 -7.96 4.19
N ILE A 118 -9.58 -6.76 3.62
CA ILE A 118 -9.49 -6.57 2.18
C ILE A 118 -8.05 -6.14 1.88
N THR A 119 -7.36 -6.90 1.04
CA THR A 119 -6.00 -6.57 0.61
C THR A 119 -5.97 -6.44 -0.90
N LEU A 120 -5.54 -5.27 -1.38
CA LEU A 120 -5.41 -4.97 -2.80
C LEU A 120 -3.95 -4.97 -3.18
N ALA A 121 -3.62 -5.66 -4.26
CA ALA A 121 -2.27 -5.78 -4.76
C ALA A 121 -2.22 -5.44 -6.25
N PRO A 122 -1.07 -4.99 -6.77
CA PRO A 122 -0.95 -4.77 -8.20
C PRO A 122 -1.03 -6.10 -8.94
N SER A 123 -1.74 -6.12 -10.06
CA SER A 123 -1.90 -7.31 -10.88
C SER A 123 -0.57 -7.77 -11.51
N THR A 124 0.35 -6.84 -11.67
CA THR A 124 1.69 -7.10 -12.19
C THR A 124 2.71 -6.72 -11.12
N TRP A 125 3.56 -7.67 -10.74
CA TRP A 125 4.59 -7.42 -9.73
C TRP A 125 5.87 -6.86 -10.34
N PHE A 126 6.29 -7.46 -11.46
CA PHE A 126 7.41 -6.97 -12.25
C PHE A 126 6.89 -6.51 -13.61
N ARG A 127 7.46 -5.46 -14.16
CA ARG A 127 7.03 -4.91 -15.43
C ARG A 127 7.12 -5.90 -16.58
N TYR A 128 8.17 -6.74 -16.57
CA TYR A 128 8.44 -7.70 -17.64
C TYR A 128 8.36 -9.16 -17.21
N ARG A 129 7.96 -9.41 -15.97
CA ARG A 129 7.82 -10.76 -15.43
C ARG A 129 6.56 -10.87 -14.60
N GLU A 130 5.83 -11.90 -14.85
CA GLU A 130 4.68 -12.20 -14.00
C GLU A 130 5.09 -13.16 -12.87
N ARG A 131 4.56 -12.90 -11.69
CA ARG A 131 4.74 -13.75 -10.52
C ARG A 131 3.39 -13.96 -9.84
N PRO A 132 2.46 -14.64 -10.51
CA PRO A 132 1.11 -14.80 -9.96
C PRO A 132 1.09 -15.57 -8.66
N ASP A 133 2.10 -16.41 -8.41
CA ASP A 133 2.20 -17.25 -7.22
C ASP A 133 2.53 -16.50 -5.93
N ILE A 134 3.01 -15.24 -6.00
CA ILE A 134 3.31 -14.47 -4.79
C ILE A 134 2.09 -13.75 -4.23
N ILE A 135 1.04 -13.59 -5.01
CA ILE A 135 -0.18 -12.93 -4.55
C ILE A 135 -1.16 -14.00 -4.07
N PRO A 136 -1.48 -14.03 -2.76
CA PRO A 136 -2.46 -14.99 -2.23
C PRO A 136 -3.81 -14.88 -2.96
N ASP A 137 -4.50 -16.00 -3.11
CA ASP A 137 -5.75 -16.07 -3.87
C ASP A 137 -6.85 -15.18 -3.30
N ASN A 138 -6.83 -14.94 -1.99
CA ASN A 138 -7.83 -14.11 -1.32
C ASN A 138 -7.52 -12.61 -1.39
N TRP A 139 -6.39 -12.23 -1.96
CA TRP A 139 -6.08 -10.82 -2.21
C TRP A 139 -6.62 -10.41 -3.57
N ILE A 140 -7.03 -9.16 -3.68
CA ILE A 140 -7.67 -8.62 -4.89
C ILE A 140 -6.61 -7.94 -5.74
N LYS A 141 -6.53 -8.35 -6.99
CA LYS A 141 -5.57 -7.77 -7.94
C LYS A 141 -6.20 -6.58 -8.64
N ILE A 142 -5.51 -5.46 -8.60
CA ILE A 142 -5.91 -4.22 -9.27
C ILE A 142 -4.91 -3.93 -10.38
N ASP A 143 -5.40 -3.47 -11.53
CA ASP A 143 -4.54 -3.08 -12.64
C ASP A 143 -3.55 -2.01 -12.18
N ALA A 144 -2.26 -2.27 -12.39
CA ALA A 144 -1.18 -1.43 -11.90
C ALA A 144 -0.95 -0.18 -12.76
N GLU A 145 -1.44 -0.16 -13.97
CA GLU A 145 -1.21 0.95 -14.91
C GLU A 145 -2.37 1.94 -14.98
#